data_5e705075c4f66be06909d61a10d10bc4
#
_entry.id   5e705075c4f66be06909d61a10d10bc4
#
_cell.length_a   1.000
_cell.length_b   1.000
_cell.length_c   1.000
_cell.angle_alpha   90.00
_cell.angle_beta   90.00
_cell.angle_gamma   90.00
#
_symmetry.space_group_name_H-M   'P 1'
#
loop_
_entity.id
_entity.type
_entity.pdbx_description
1 polymer ?
#
loop_
_entity_poly.entity_id
_entity_poly.type
_entity_poly.pdbx_seq_one_letter_code
_entity_poly.pdbx_strand_id
1 'polypeptide(L)'
;MKDMLDSFDHVVVVMLENRSFDNILGGLYPNGVPADAPLGKTFNGIFKDGKIKPDLTNPIPTDAPDNPDKKTEIAVSLTSNYFQPFPDPGETYPHVNTQLFNQPDCENKGDKHPPYNLPTPVPPASMKGFVTDYIENLTYNETKHPPKSPKFEKYAQIMQCFDPTALPVLTTLATEFAVFDQWYCSVPSQTWCNRAFWNAGTSWGHVVNGASSDTAHELENTIGWVEDSIGKTIFNQIQDSASELSWKIYTDDIIPLTGIIHFRALKDHVSHFKTVYNDFMDDCKNGTLPSYSFVEPRFILNHNDMHPSSYNKTLIDGKEAVGSVLLGEKFVLDVYNAVKNSKGDKD
;
A
#
# COMPACT_ATOMS: atom_id res chain seq x y z
N MET A 1 -9.68 30.94 4.43
CA MET A 1 -9.12 29.62 4.79
C MET A 1 -9.73 29.05 6.07
N LYS A 2 -9.99 29.89 7.10
CA LYS A 2 -10.65 29.43 8.33
C LYS A 2 -12.07 28.94 8.06
N ASP A 3 -12.82 29.63 7.17
CA ASP A 3 -14.21 29.29 6.83
C ASP A 3 -14.38 27.99 6.02
N MET A 4 -13.34 27.52 5.30
CA MET A 4 -13.39 26.25 4.59
C MET A 4 -13.17 25.05 5.51
N LEU A 5 -12.30 25.18 6.51
CA LEU A 5 -12.04 24.11 7.48
C LEU A 5 -13.22 23.91 8.45
N ASP A 6 -13.97 24.98 8.71
CA ASP A 6 -15.18 24.93 9.53
C ASP A 6 -16.40 24.30 8.80
N SER A 7 -16.21 23.87 7.53
CA SER A 7 -17.27 23.27 6.70
C SER A 7 -17.29 21.74 6.76
N PHE A 8 -16.34 21.11 7.45
CA PHE A 8 -16.24 19.66 7.54
C PHE A 8 -16.48 19.17 8.95
N ASP A 9 -17.58 18.47 9.17
CA ASP A 9 -17.91 17.85 10.46
C ASP A 9 -17.26 16.46 10.62
N HIS A 10 -16.98 15.81 9.51
CA HIS A 10 -16.46 14.43 9.48
C HIS A 10 -15.31 14.28 8.49
N VAL A 11 -14.27 13.55 8.90
CA VAL A 11 -13.17 13.10 8.05
C VAL A 11 -13.15 11.59 8.06
N VAL A 12 -13.29 10.96 6.89
CA VAL A 12 -13.20 9.52 6.71
C VAL A 12 -11.92 9.21 5.94
N VAL A 13 -11.02 8.47 6.54
CA VAL A 13 -9.76 8.03 5.94
C VAL A 13 -9.84 6.54 5.65
N VAL A 14 -9.64 6.15 4.41
CA VAL A 14 -9.49 4.74 3.98
C VAL A 14 -8.06 4.54 3.57
N MET A 15 -7.36 3.62 4.23
CA MET A 15 -5.97 3.31 3.90
C MET A 15 -5.85 1.89 3.38
N LEU A 16 -5.73 1.79 2.06
CA LEU A 16 -5.37 0.56 1.36
C LEU A 16 -3.86 0.42 1.28
N GLU A 17 -3.35 -0.67 0.73
CA GLU A 17 -1.91 -0.87 0.64
C GLU A 17 -1.43 -1.78 -0.48
N ASN A 18 -0.17 -1.66 -0.63
CA ASN A 18 0.88 -2.45 -1.21
C ASN A 18 0.95 -2.41 -2.73
N ARG A 19 0.46 -1.33 -3.36
CA ARG A 19 0.70 -1.06 -4.79
C ARG A 19 1.24 0.34 -4.99
N SER A 20 2.17 0.47 -5.93
CA SER A 20 2.67 1.79 -6.32
C SER A 20 1.58 2.61 -7.00
N PHE A 21 1.73 3.94 -6.96
CA PHE A 21 0.85 4.86 -7.65
C PHE A 21 0.75 4.52 -9.15
N ASP A 22 1.89 4.31 -9.81
CA ASP A 22 1.91 4.00 -11.24
C ASP A 22 1.23 2.67 -11.59
N ASN A 23 1.32 1.66 -10.72
CA ASN A 23 0.63 0.40 -10.93
C ASN A 23 -0.90 0.57 -11.00
N ILE A 24 -1.46 1.44 -10.15
CA ILE A 24 -2.91 1.66 -10.02
C ILE A 24 -3.41 2.81 -10.88
N LEU A 25 -2.81 3.99 -10.79
CA LEU A 25 -3.30 5.24 -11.37
C LEU A 25 -2.33 5.88 -12.37
N GLY A 26 -1.17 5.28 -12.62
CA GLY A 26 -0.18 5.84 -13.56
C GLY A 26 -0.73 6.03 -14.97
N GLY A 27 -1.73 5.24 -15.37
CA GLY A 27 -2.42 5.33 -16.68
C GLY A 27 -3.55 6.36 -16.78
N LEU A 28 -3.83 7.12 -15.72
CA LEU A 28 -5.06 7.90 -15.55
C LEU A 28 -5.36 8.89 -16.69
N TYR A 29 -4.34 9.60 -17.19
CA TYR A 29 -4.51 10.63 -18.21
C TYR A 29 -3.62 10.38 -19.44
N PRO A 30 -3.99 9.44 -20.32
CA PRO A 30 -3.15 9.06 -21.46
C PRO A 30 -2.90 10.21 -22.45
N ASN A 31 -3.84 11.15 -22.58
CA ASN A 31 -3.77 12.29 -23.49
C ASN A 31 -3.41 13.62 -22.79
N GLY A 32 -2.92 13.55 -21.56
CA GLY A 32 -2.64 14.72 -20.71
C GLY A 32 -3.78 15.01 -19.71
N VAL A 33 -3.53 15.95 -18.82
CA VAL A 33 -4.53 16.37 -17.84
C VAL A 33 -5.75 17.00 -18.51
N PRO A 34 -6.94 16.91 -17.89
CA PRO A 34 -8.14 17.58 -18.39
C PRO A 34 -7.94 19.08 -18.61
N ALA A 35 -8.65 19.65 -19.57
CA ALA A 35 -8.52 21.08 -19.93
C ALA A 35 -8.93 22.02 -18.80
N ASP A 36 -9.77 21.56 -17.87
CA ASP A 36 -10.23 22.26 -16.67
C ASP A 36 -9.31 22.09 -15.46
N ALA A 37 -8.23 21.31 -15.61
CA ALA A 37 -7.22 21.21 -14.55
C ALA A 37 -6.61 22.60 -14.23
N PRO A 38 -6.24 22.89 -13.00
CA PRO A 38 -5.62 24.16 -12.64
C PRO A 38 -4.40 24.45 -13.50
N LEU A 39 -4.28 25.69 -14.00
CA LEU A 39 -3.18 26.14 -14.86
C LEU A 39 -1.80 25.77 -14.28
N GLY A 40 -0.95 25.22 -15.14
CA GLY A 40 0.42 24.81 -14.79
C GLY A 40 0.52 23.49 -14.03
N LYS A 41 -0.60 22.78 -13.79
CA LYS A 41 -0.56 21.43 -13.23
C LYS A 41 -0.25 20.41 -14.33
N THR A 42 0.61 19.46 -13.96
CA THR A 42 0.97 18.31 -14.82
C THR A 42 0.69 17.05 -14.02
N PHE A 43 0.44 15.95 -14.71
CA PHE A 43 0.28 14.64 -14.11
C PHE A 43 1.53 13.79 -14.41
N ASN A 44 2.15 13.27 -13.34
CA ASN A 44 3.32 12.40 -13.47
C ASN A 44 2.91 10.93 -13.65
N GLY A 45 2.22 10.63 -14.74
CA GLY A 45 1.80 9.28 -15.10
C GLY A 45 2.74 8.59 -16.09
N ILE A 46 2.32 7.41 -16.55
CA ILE A 46 3.11 6.58 -17.46
C ILE A 46 2.96 6.99 -18.94
N PHE A 47 1.99 7.82 -19.27
CA PHE A 47 1.74 8.23 -20.65
C PHE A 47 2.34 9.58 -21.01
N LYS A 48 2.67 9.72 -22.30
CA LYS A 48 2.96 10.98 -22.98
C LYS A 48 2.39 10.90 -24.39
N ASP A 49 1.59 11.87 -24.78
CA ASP A 49 0.98 11.96 -26.11
C ASP A 49 0.25 10.67 -26.56
N GLY A 50 -0.52 10.07 -25.67
CA GLY A 50 -1.28 8.85 -25.89
C GLY A 50 -0.46 7.56 -25.94
N LYS A 51 0.83 7.62 -25.66
CA LYS A 51 1.73 6.46 -25.68
C LYS A 51 2.44 6.31 -24.34
N ILE A 52 2.72 5.08 -23.94
CA ILE A 52 3.58 4.84 -22.77
C ILE A 52 4.95 5.46 -23.04
N LYS A 53 5.49 6.19 -22.08
CA LYS A 53 6.81 6.80 -22.16
C LYS A 53 7.88 5.75 -22.44
N PRO A 54 8.73 5.91 -23.45
CA PRO A 54 9.69 4.87 -23.87
C PRO A 54 10.83 4.65 -22.90
N ASP A 55 11.10 5.60 -22.00
CA ASP A 55 12.13 5.55 -20.98
C ASP A 55 11.70 4.83 -19.69
N LEU A 56 10.42 4.47 -19.59
CA LEU A 56 9.90 3.66 -18.49
C LEU A 56 10.24 2.18 -18.71
N THR A 57 11.50 1.85 -18.47
CA THR A 57 12.05 0.50 -18.59
C THR A 57 12.83 0.14 -17.34
N ASN A 58 12.98 -1.15 -17.07
CA ASN A 58 13.92 -1.67 -16.08
C ASN A 58 14.90 -2.64 -16.73
N PRO A 59 16.20 -2.59 -16.39
CA PRO A 59 17.19 -3.51 -16.93
C PRO A 59 16.91 -4.94 -16.45
N ILE A 60 17.25 -5.91 -17.30
CA ILE A 60 17.27 -7.32 -16.94
C ILE A 60 18.70 -7.65 -16.53
N PRO A 61 18.94 -8.23 -15.34
CA PRO A 61 20.26 -8.72 -14.97
C PRO A 61 20.85 -9.67 -16.03
N THR A 62 22.15 -9.60 -16.25
CA THR A 62 22.80 -10.41 -17.31
C THR A 62 22.73 -11.92 -17.08
N ASP A 63 22.55 -12.31 -15.82
CA ASP A 63 22.41 -13.69 -15.34
C ASP A 63 20.94 -14.06 -15.07
N ALA A 64 19.99 -13.19 -15.47
CA ALA A 64 18.58 -13.46 -15.28
C ALA A 64 18.16 -14.78 -15.93
N PRO A 65 17.38 -15.60 -15.21
CA PRO A 65 16.94 -16.89 -15.75
C PRO A 65 15.91 -16.71 -16.88
N ASP A 66 15.87 -17.68 -17.78
CA ASP A 66 14.85 -17.80 -18.84
C ASP A 66 14.58 -16.48 -19.59
N ASN A 67 15.66 -15.77 -19.98
CA ASN A 67 15.57 -14.54 -20.74
C ASN A 67 15.54 -14.84 -22.25
N PRO A 68 14.34 -14.88 -22.89
CA PRO A 68 14.22 -15.14 -24.31
C PRO A 68 14.83 -13.99 -25.11
N ASP A 69 15.40 -14.29 -26.23
CA ASP A 69 15.98 -13.32 -27.16
C ASP A 69 17.06 -12.43 -26.56
N LYS A 70 17.59 -12.77 -25.38
CA LYS A 70 18.62 -12.00 -24.65
C LYS A 70 18.21 -10.53 -24.52
N LYS A 71 16.98 -10.26 -24.13
CA LYS A 71 16.49 -8.92 -23.86
C LYS A 71 17.32 -8.26 -22.76
N THR A 72 17.58 -6.97 -22.94
CA THR A 72 18.37 -6.18 -21.98
C THR A 72 17.51 -5.40 -20.99
N GLU A 73 16.22 -5.22 -21.31
CA GLU A 73 15.29 -4.44 -20.47
C GLU A 73 13.85 -4.91 -20.67
N ILE A 74 12.99 -4.55 -19.71
CA ILE A 74 11.55 -4.73 -19.77
C ILE A 74 10.92 -3.35 -19.68
N ALA A 75 10.12 -3.00 -20.68
CA ALA A 75 9.34 -1.78 -20.70
C ALA A 75 8.04 -1.92 -19.88
N VAL A 76 7.55 -0.80 -19.36
CA VAL A 76 6.20 -0.73 -18.77
C VAL A 76 5.17 -1.14 -19.82
N SER A 77 4.17 -1.89 -19.40
CA SER A 77 3.04 -2.30 -20.22
C SER A 77 1.75 -2.28 -19.40
N LEU A 78 0.59 -2.33 -20.07
CA LEU A 78 -0.69 -2.39 -19.39
C LEU A 78 -1.12 -3.83 -19.13
N THR A 79 -1.91 -4.00 -18.07
CA THR A 79 -2.57 -5.25 -17.73
C THR A 79 -4.02 -5.02 -17.28
N SER A 80 -4.85 -6.03 -17.50
CA SER A 80 -6.17 -6.17 -16.87
C SER A 80 -6.28 -7.43 -16.02
N ASN A 81 -5.16 -8.06 -15.72
CA ASN A 81 -5.13 -9.23 -14.84
C ASN A 81 -5.10 -8.79 -13.36
N TYR A 82 -6.22 -8.90 -12.70
CA TYR A 82 -6.47 -8.44 -11.33
C TYR A 82 -5.64 -9.15 -10.25
N PHE A 83 -4.93 -10.23 -10.60
CA PHE A 83 -4.11 -11.02 -9.68
C PHE A 83 -2.61 -10.72 -9.80
N GLN A 84 -2.21 -9.85 -10.74
CA GLN A 84 -0.79 -9.51 -10.96
C GLN A 84 -0.33 -8.32 -10.11
N PRO A 85 1.01 -8.26 -9.81
CA PRO A 85 1.97 -9.36 -9.97
C PRO A 85 1.66 -10.52 -9.03
N PHE A 86 2.10 -11.72 -9.35
CA PHE A 86 1.94 -12.91 -8.51
C PHE A 86 3.20 -13.78 -8.56
N PRO A 87 3.83 -14.13 -7.43
CA PRO A 87 3.46 -13.72 -6.07
C PRO A 87 3.73 -12.22 -5.80
N ASP A 88 3.31 -11.79 -4.61
CA ASP A 88 3.55 -10.44 -4.11
C ASP A 88 5.03 -10.05 -4.18
N PRO A 89 5.38 -8.85 -4.66
CA PRO A 89 6.76 -8.37 -4.68
C PRO A 89 7.35 -8.20 -3.27
N GLY A 90 8.67 -8.16 -3.21
CA GLY A 90 9.39 -7.85 -1.98
C GLY A 90 9.08 -6.42 -1.49
N GLU A 91 8.77 -6.28 -0.19
CA GLU A 91 8.33 -5.02 0.42
C GLU A 91 9.17 -4.59 1.62
N THR A 92 10.10 -5.44 2.10
CA THR A 92 10.98 -5.08 3.20
C THR A 92 11.96 -3.98 2.78
N TYR A 93 12.56 -3.33 3.76
CA TYR A 93 13.54 -2.26 3.54
C TYR A 93 14.65 -2.62 2.54
N PRO A 94 15.29 -3.80 2.59
CA PRO A 94 16.27 -4.22 1.57
C PRO A 94 15.67 -4.36 0.17
N HIS A 95 14.48 -4.94 0.04
CA HIS A 95 13.79 -5.06 -1.24
C HIS A 95 13.55 -3.69 -1.88
N VAL A 96 13.00 -2.75 -1.10
CA VAL A 96 12.73 -1.39 -1.59
C VAL A 96 14.03 -0.66 -1.96
N ASN A 97 15.11 -0.87 -1.22
CA ASN A 97 16.42 -0.32 -1.61
C ASN A 97 16.91 -0.90 -2.95
N THR A 98 16.73 -2.20 -3.18
CA THR A 98 17.03 -2.80 -4.49
C THR A 98 16.18 -2.16 -5.59
N GLN A 99 14.89 -1.98 -5.39
CA GLN A 99 13.97 -1.36 -6.35
C GLN A 99 14.38 0.08 -6.68
N LEU A 100 14.73 0.87 -5.67
CA LEU A 100 15.10 2.28 -5.82
C LEU A 100 16.47 2.46 -6.49
N PHE A 101 17.47 1.70 -6.06
CA PHE A 101 18.87 1.95 -6.38
C PHE A 101 19.50 0.90 -7.30
N ASN A 102 18.78 -0.14 -7.65
CA ASN A 102 19.29 -1.33 -8.38
C ASN A 102 20.53 -1.93 -7.70
N GLN A 103 20.50 -1.98 -6.38
CA GLN A 103 21.55 -2.52 -5.53
C GLN A 103 21.03 -3.82 -4.89
N PRO A 104 21.40 -5.00 -5.44
CA PRO A 104 20.94 -6.26 -4.89
C PRO A 104 21.31 -6.46 -3.43
N ASP A 105 20.43 -7.07 -2.66
CA ASP A 105 20.72 -7.55 -1.31
C ASP A 105 21.35 -8.95 -1.36
N CYS A 106 22.64 -8.98 -1.76
CA CYS A 106 23.36 -10.23 -1.98
C CYS A 106 23.63 -11.02 -0.71
N GLU A 107 23.60 -10.39 0.46
CA GLU A 107 23.99 -11.03 1.71
C GLU A 107 22.80 -11.61 2.46
N ASN A 108 21.71 -10.89 2.52
CA ASN A 108 20.67 -11.13 3.49
C ASN A 108 19.34 -11.62 2.91
N LYS A 109 19.16 -11.53 1.60
CA LYS A 109 17.99 -12.11 0.91
C LYS A 109 16.67 -11.72 1.56
N GLY A 110 16.56 -10.45 1.91
CA GLY A 110 15.43 -9.92 2.66
C GLY A 110 15.62 -9.93 4.16
N ASP A 111 16.83 -10.22 4.67
CA ASP A 111 17.14 -10.14 6.08
C ASP A 111 17.06 -8.68 6.58
N LYS A 112 16.74 -8.55 7.83
CA LYS A 112 16.23 -7.35 8.49
C LYS A 112 17.26 -6.66 9.33
N HIS A 113 18.47 -7.19 9.36
CA HIS A 113 19.56 -6.66 10.17
C HIS A 113 20.50 -5.77 9.36
N PRO A 114 20.93 -4.62 9.90
CA PRO A 114 21.95 -3.81 9.25
C PRO A 114 23.29 -4.58 9.15
N PRO A 115 24.14 -4.30 8.13
CA PRO A 115 23.94 -3.23 7.18
C PRO A 115 22.96 -3.62 6.07
N TYR A 116 21.99 -2.73 5.83
CA TYR A 116 21.11 -2.87 4.67
C TYR A 116 21.85 -2.47 3.39
N ASN A 117 21.32 -2.90 2.23
CA ASN A 117 21.86 -2.58 0.90
C ASN A 117 21.69 -1.11 0.46
N LEU A 118 21.63 -0.18 1.42
CA LEU A 118 21.54 1.25 1.12
C LEU A 118 22.92 1.77 0.68
N PRO A 119 23.04 2.35 -0.52
CA PRO A 119 24.32 2.92 -1.00
C PRO A 119 24.82 4.09 -0.11
N THR A 120 26.12 4.18 0.04
CA THR A 120 26.74 5.31 0.79
C THR A 120 27.80 6.00 -0.07
N PRO A 121 27.66 7.29 -0.40
CA PRO A 121 26.49 8.15 -0.11
C PRO A 121 25.24 7.71 -0.89
N VAL A 122 24.07 8.05 -0.37
CA VAL A 122 22.80 7.72 -1.03
C VAL A 122 22.65 8.56 -2.31
N PRO A 123 22.62 7.95 -3.50
CA PRO A 123 22.41 8.65 -4.75
C PRO A 123 20.91 9.00 -4.95
N PRO A 124 20.57 9.83 -5.94
CA PRO A 124 19.19 9.91 -6.40
C PRO A 124 18.66 8.53 -6.81
N ALA A 125 17.42 8.21 -6.44
CA ALA A 125 16.79 6.93 -6.76
C ALA A 125 16.68 6.78 -8.29
N SER A 126 17.28 5.72 -8.81
CA SER A 126 17.24 5.42 -10.26
C SER A 126 15.91 4.80 -10.71
N MET A 127 15.18 4.16 -9.80
CA MET A 127 13.97 3.38 -10.06
C MET A 127 14.19 2.24 -11.06
N LYS A 128 15.41 1.69 -11.11
CA LYS A 128 15.82 0.69 -12.12
C LYS A 128 16.03 -0.72 -11.54
N GLY A 129 15.64 -0.97 -10.31
CA GLY A 129 15.85 -2.25 -9.64
C GLY A 129 14.63 -3.14 -9.48
N PHE A 130 13.45 -2.78 -10.02
CA PHE A 130 12.22 -3.56 -9.83
C PHE A 130 12.33 -4.97 -10.41
N VAL A 131 12.90 -5.12 -11.59
CA VAL A 131 13.09 -6.45 -12.23
C VAL A 131 14.12 -7.27 -11.47
N THR A 132 15.23 -6.65 -11.05
CA THR A 132 16.26 -7.31 -10.24
C THR A 132 15.66 -7.85 -8.94
N ASP A 133 14.99 -6.99 -8.18
CA ASP A 133 14.36 -7.35 -6.91
C ASP A 133 13.31 -8.46 -7.09
N TYR A 134 12.49 -8.36 -8.13
CA TYR A 134 11.44 -9.35 -8.32
C TYR A 134 11.99 -10.73 -8.74
N ILE A 135 13.07 -10.78 -9.50
CA ILE A 135 13.79 -12.04 -9.78
C ILE A 135 14.35 -12.63 -8.48
N GLU A 136 14.94 -11.80 -7.62
CA GLU A 136 15.44 -12.24 -6.31
C GLU A 136 14.31 -12.76 -5.43
N ASN A 137 13.22 -12.01 -5.32
CA ASN A 137 12.04 -12.42 -4.58
C ASN A 137 11.46 -13.75 -5.06
N LEU A 138 11.32 -13.92 -6.39
CA LEU A 138 10.86 -15.16 -6.99
C LEU A 138 11.82 -16.33 -6.71
N THR A 139 13.11 -16.09 -6.69
CA THR A 139 14.12 -17.11 -6.47
C THR A 139 14.17 -17.58 -5.02
N TYR A 140 14.03 -16.65 -4.05
CA TYR A 140 14.23 -16.94 -2.63
C TYR A 140 12.94 -17.22 -1.87
N ASN A 141 11.85 -16.53 -2.16
CA ASN A 141 10.56 -16.78 -1.48
C ASN A 141 9.87 -18.04 -1.98
N GLU A 142 10.17 -18.48 -3.19
CA GLU A 142 9.69 -19.74 -3.71
C GLU A 142 10.51 -20.97 -3.25
N THR A 143 11.53 -20.79 -2.40
CA THR A 143 12.31 -21.92 -1.84
C THR A 143 11.49 -22.91 -1.02
N LYS A 144 10.31 -22.53 -0.57
CA LYS A 144 9.35 -23.45 0.05
C LYS A 144 8.47 -24.17 -0.98
N HIS A 145 8.42 -23.68 -2.24
CA HIS A 145 7.76 -24.28 -3.40
C HIS A 145 8.55 -23.90 -4.66
N PRO A 146 9.74 -24.49 -4.87
CA PRO A 146 10.62 -24.00 -5.91
C PRO A 146 10.01 -24.24 -7.29
N PRO A 147 9.64 -23.22 -8.06
CA PRO A 147 9.75 -23.34 -9.48
C PRO A 147 11.24 -23.38 -9.80
N LYS A 148 11.58 -24.22 -10.72
CA LYS A 148 12.91 -24.31 -11.29
C LYS A 148 13.16 -23.04 -12.07
N SER A 149 13.80 -22.05 -11.49
CA SER A 149 14.09 -20.74 -12.08
C SER A 149 12.86 -19.91 -12.52
N PRO A 150 12.73 -18.66 -12.11
CA PRO A 150 11.60 -17.83 -12.53
C PRO A 150 11.60 -17.65 -14.05
N LYS A 151 10.41 -17.72 -14.63
CA LYS A 151 10.17 -17.53 -16.05
C LYS A 151 10.15 -16.04 -16.41
N PHE A 152 10.56 -15.68 -17.64
CA PHE A 152 10.49 -14.30 -18.13
C PHE A 152 9.11 -13.67 -17.93
N GLU A 153 8.05 -14.35 -18.36
CA GLU A 153 6.68 -13.87 -18.23
C GLU A 153 6.26 -13.62 -16.78
N LYS A 154 6.94 -14.30 -15.85
CA LYS A 154 6.67 -14.16 -14.42
C LYS A 154 7.30 -12.88 -13.88
N TYR A 155 8.60 -12.70 -14.06
CA TYR A 155 9.25 -11.50 -13.55
C TYR A 155 8.95 -10.24 -14.36
N ALA A 156 8.49 -10.37 -15.60
CA ALA A 156 8.01 -9.22 -16.37
C ALA A 156 6.73 -8.57 -15.80
N GLN A 157 5.97 -9.32 -14.98
CA GLN A 157 4.74 -8.81 -14.37
C GLN A 157 4.96 -7.57 -13.47
N ILE A 158 6.17 -7.44 -12.89
CA ILE A 158 6.47 -6.28 -12.04
C ILE A 158 6.45 -4.94 -12.79
N MET A 159 6.61 -4.98 -14.11
CA MET A 159 6.57 -3.81 -14.99
C MET A 159 5.19 -3.54 -15.59
N GLN A 160 4.14 -4.18 -15.07
CA GLN A 160 2.78 -3.99 -15.56
C GLN A 160 1.99 -3.03 -14.66
N CYS A 161 1.31 -2.08 -15.31
CA CYS A 161 0.40 -1.14 -14.68
C CYS A 161 -1.03 -1.44 -15.14
N PHE A 162 -2.03 -1.18 -14.30
CA PHE A 162 -3.41 -1.40 -14.70
C PHE A 162 -3.84 -0.41 -15.78
N ASP A 163 -4.59 -0.94 -16.75
CA ASP A 163 -5.38 -0.08 -17.62
C ASP A 163 -6.44 0.64 -16.76
N PRO A 164 -6.63 1.97 -16.91
CA PRO A 164 -7.63 2.71 -16.14
C PRO A 164 -9.04 2.12 -16.20
N THR A 165 -9.40 1.48 -17.33
CA THR A 165 -10.70 0.82 -17.48
C THR A 165 -10.86 -0.44 -16.65
N ALA A 166 -9.74 -1.02 -16.19
CA ALA A 166 -9.76 -2.19 -15.33
C ALA A 166 -10.08 -1.85 -13.86
N LEU A 167 -9.85 -0.60 -13.44
CA LEU A 167 -10.06 -0.12 -12.06
C LEU A 167 -11.07 1.05 -12.04
N PRO A 168 -12.34 0.79 -12.36
CA PRO A 168 -13.32 1.85 -12.60
C PRO A 168 -13.63 2.71 -11.36
N VAL A 169 -13.56 2.15 -10.16
CA VAL A 169 -13.87 2.89 -8.92
C VAL A 169 -12.78 3.90 -8.62
N LEU A 170 -11.53 3.45 -8.49
CA LEU A 170 -10.41 4.35 -8.22
C LEU A 170 -10.20 5.35 -9.35
N THR A 171 -10.32 4.92 -10.61
CA THR A 171 -10.23 5.82 -11.77
C THR A 171 -11.30 6.91 -11.71
N THR A 172 -12.56 6.55 -11.42
CA THR A 172 -13.64 7.53 -11.29
C THR A 172 -13.38 8.50 -10.15
N LEU A 173 -13.03 8.00 -8.96
CA LEU A 173 -12.75 8.88 -7.83
C LEU A 173 -11.57 9.82 -8.10
N ALA A 174 -10.51 9.32 -8.73
CA ALA A 174 -9.34 10.13 -9.06
C ALA A 174 -9.65 11.21 -10.13
N THR A 175 -10.53 10.93 -11.08
CA THR A 175 -10.89 11.89 -12.15
C THR A 175 -11.96 12.89 -11.72
N GLU A 176 -12.89 12.49 -10.86
CA GLU A 176 -14.00 13.36 -10.43
C GLU A 176 -13.66 14.21 -9.21
N PHE A 177 -12.62 13.87 -8.45
CA PHE A 177 -12.20 14.58 -7.25
C PHE A 177 -10.74 15.04 -7.36
N ALA A 178 -9.91 14.75 -6.36
CA ALA A 178 -8.50 15.12 -6.34
C ALA A 178 -7.60 13.89 -6.34
N VAL A 179 -6.50 13.97 -7.07
CA VAL A 179 -5.44 12.96 -7.09
C VAL A 179 -4.07 13.61 -6.80
N PHE A 180 -3.26 12.92 -6.02
CA PHE A 180 -1.91 13.35 -5.65
C PHE A 180 -0.90 12.36 -6.22
N ASP A 181 -0.20 12.75 -7.28
CA ASP A 181 0.77 11.91 -8.01
C ASP A 181 2.21 12.01 -7.45
N GLN A 182 2.38 12.76 -6.35
CA GLN A 182 3.66 12.94 -5.66
C GLN A 182 3.52 12.70 -4.14
N TRP A 183 2.64 11.79 -3.76
CA TRP A 183 2.53 11.33 -2.38
C TRP A 183 3.46 10.14 -2.18
N TYR A 184 4.53 10.34 -1.42
CA TYR A 184 5.54 9.33 -1.16
C TYR A 184 5.37 8.75 0.24
N CYS A 185 5.73 7.46 0.41
CA CYS A 185 5.80 6.85 1.73
C CYS A 185 6.89 7.51 2.59
N SER A 186 6.69 7.50 3.90
CA SER A 186 7.63 8.11 4.85
C SER A 186 8.86 7.24 5.08
N VAL A 187 8.69 5.93 4.98
CA VAL A 187 9.77 4.93 5.09
C VAL A 187 9.75 4.07 3.83
N PRO A 188 10.90 3.86 3.15
CA PRO A 188 10.98 2.96 2.00
C PRO A 188 10.92 1.50 2.45
N SER A 189 9.76 1.07 2.94
CA SER A 189 9.52 -0.23 3.55
C SER A 189 8.02 -0.52 3.66
N GLN A 190 7.70 -1.42 4.55
CA GLN A 190 6.45 -2.14 4.76
C GLN A 190 5.35 -1.33 5.46
N THR A 191 4.24 -2.00 5.66
CA THR A 191 2.95 -1.55 6.19
C THR A 191 3.04 -0.83 7.53
N TRP A 192 3.64 -1.46 8.56
CA TRP A 192 3.59 -0.93 9.92
C TRP A 192 4.32 0.40 10.04
N CYS A 193 5.50 0.51 9.42
CA CYS A 193 6.29 1.74 9.45
C CYS A 193 5.51 2.92 8.86
N ASN A 194 4.88 2.73 7.70
CA ASN A 194 4.19 3.79 7.00
C ASN A 194 2.83 4.13 7.65
N ARG A 195 2.11 3.16 8.19
CA ARG A 195 0.90 3.41 8.99
C ARG A 195 1.23 4.11 10.30
N ALA A 196 2.37 3.79 10.92
CA ALA A 196 2.83 4.48 12.12
C ALA A 196 3.13 5.96 11.82
N PHE A 197 3.79 6.27 10.72
CA PHE A 197 4.00 7.66 10.28
C PHE A 197 2.69 8.39 10.04
N TRP A 198 1.70 7.74 9.41
CA TRP A 198 0.38 8.35 9.21
C TRP A 198 -0.30 8.72 10.53
N ASN A 199 -0.28 7.81 11.50
CA ASN A 199 -1.03 7.99 12.75
C ASN A 199 -0.25 8.72 13.85
N ALA A 200 1.10 8.64 13.86
CA ALA A 200 1.95 9.14 14.95
C ALA A 200 3.11 10.04 14.48
N GLY A 201 3.33 10.19 13.16
CA GLY A 201 4.44 10.96 12.61
C GLY A 201 5.81 10.31 12.81
N THR A 202 5.85 9.05 13.20
CA THR A 202 7.10 8.31 13.46
C THR A 202 6.86 6.79 13.40
N SER A 203 7.88 6.05 13.02
CA SER A 203 7.98 4.59 13.20
C SER A 203 8.96 4.21 14.32
N TRP A 204 9.35 5.15 15.17
CA TRP A 204 10.30 4.99 16.28
C TRP A 204 11.66 4.43 15.87
N GLY A 205 12.06 4.65 14.61
CA GLY A 205 13.29 4.12 14.04
C GLY A 205 13.18 2.74 13.41
N HIS A 206 12.03 2.09 13.51
CA HIS A 206 11.79 0.84 12.82
C HIS A 206 11.68 1.05 11.30
N VAL A 207 12.32 0.17 10.55
CA VAL A 207 12.27 0.11 9.08
C VAL A 207 11.70 -1.21 8.56
N VAL A 208 11.22 -2.08 9.46
CA VAL A 208 10.54 -3.34 9.15
C VAL A 208 9.33 -3.51 10.07
N ASN A 209 8.39 -4.34 9.66
CA ASN A 209 7.22 -4.66 10.49
C ASN A 209 7.64 -5.38 11.78
N GLY A 210 6.86 -5.24 12.84
CA GLY A 210 7.00 -6.02 14.05
C GLY A 210 6.79 -7.51 13.80
N ALA A 211 5.69 -7.88 13.16
CA ALA A 211 5.47 -9.23 12.65
C ALA A 211 6.16 -9.38 11.30
N SER A 212 7.11 -10.27 11.19
CA SER A 212 7.79 -10.58 9.95
C SER A 212 7.67 -12.06 9.63
N SER A 213 7.78 -12.42 8.36
CA SER A 213 7.63 -13.79 7.88
C SER A 213 8.70 -14.79 8.34
N ASP A 214 9.69 -14.33 9.10
CA ASP A 214 10.70 -15.17 9.72
C ASP A 214 10.31 -15.48 11.18
N THR A 215 9.84 -16.69 11.39
CA THR A 215 9.26 -17.15 12.67
C THR A 215 10.20 -17.08 13.87
N ALA A 216 11.52 -17.09 13.66
CA ALA A 216 12.50 -17.05 14.76
C ALA A 216 12.61 -15.67 15.41
N HIS A 217 12.41 -14.59 14.66
CA HIS A 217 12.53 -13.21 15.12
C HIS A 217 11.20 -12.46 15.21
N GLU A 218 10.12 -13.09 14.76
CA GLU A 218 8.79 -12.47 14.68
C GLU A 218 8.29 -11.96 16.04
N LEU A 219 8.44 -12.77 17.07
CA LEU A 219 8.02 -12.41 18.43
C LEU A 219 8.91 -11.29 19.00
N GLU A 220 10.23 -11.38 18.80
CA GLU A 220 11.19 -10.37 19.26
C GLU A 220 10.94 -9.02 18.58
N ASN A 221 10.74 -9.01 17.26
CA ASN A 221 10.42 -7.80 16.52
C ASN A 221 9.07 -7.20 16.96
N THR A 222 8.06 -8.04 17.22
CA THR A 222 6.75 -7.58 17.69
C THR A 222 6.85 -6.98 19.11
N ILE A 223 7.60 -7.59 19.99
CA ILE A 223 7.85 -7.07 21.36
C ILE A 223 8.59 -5.74 21.27
N GLY A 224 9.68 -5.67 20.50
CA GLY A 224 10.44 -4.44 20.28
C GLY A 224 9.56 -3.32 19.72
N TRP A 225 8.72 -3.61 18.74
CA TRP A 225 7.77 -2.66 18.22
C TRP A 225 6.82 -2.12 19.29
N VAL A 226 6.22 -3.01 20.08
CA VAL A 226 5.32 -2.63 21.18
C VAL A 226 6.04 -1.82 22.24
N GLU A 227 7.28 -2.17 22.57
CA GLU A 227 8.09 -1.45 23.58
C GLU A 227 8.47 -0.05 23.11
N ASP A 228 8.83 0.11 21.85
CA ASP A 228 9.29 1.37 21.27
C ASP A 228 8.14 2.31 20.85
N SER A 229 6.93 1.78 20.63
CA SER A 229 5.75 2.55 20.19
C SER A 229 5.19 3.46 21.28
N ILE A 230 6.02 4.39 21.73
CA ILE A 230 5.71 5.38 22.78
C ILE A 230 5.26 6.69 22.16
N GLY A 231 4.38 7.41 22.87
CA GLY A 231 3.88 8.71 22.43
C GLY A 231 2.42 8.69 21.99
N LYS A 232 1.98 9.84 21.50
CA LYS A 232 0.59 10.04 21.12
C LYS A 232 0.39 9.86 19.62
N THR A 233 -0.70 9.22 19.27
CA THR A 233 -1.24 9.18 17.91
C THR A 233 -2.20 10.34 17.68
N ILE A 234 -2.66 10.51 16.43
CA ILE A 234 -3.74 11.46 16.09
C ILE A 234 -4.99 11.15 16.91
N PHE A 235 -5.30 9.90 17.20
CA PHE A 235 -6.44 9.49 18.02
C PHE A 235 -6.34 10.05 19.45
N ASN A 236 -5.16 9.97 20.07
CA ASN A 236 -4.91 10.55 21.39
C ASN A 236 -4.96 12.07 21.35
N GLN A 237 -4.49 12.71 20.27
CA GLN A 237 -4.57 14.16 20.12
C GLN A 237 -6.02 14.63 20.03
N ILE A 238 -6.87 13.91 19.30
CA ILE A 238 -8.30 14.19 19.23
C ILE A 238 -8.95 13.98 20.60
N GLN A 239 -8.65 12.87 21.28
CA GLN A 239 -9.18 12.54 22.60
C GLN A 239 -8.85 13.59 23.66
N ASP A 240 -7.62 14.13 23.62
CA ASP A 240 -7.13 15.09 24.59
C ASP A 240 -7.44 16.55 24.22
N SER A 241 -8.06 16.77 23.05
CA SER A 241 -8.38 18.13 22.60
C SER A 241 -9.47 18.74 23.48
N ALA A 242 -9.43 20.06 23.64
CA ALA A 242 -10.48 20.80 24.33
C ALA A 242 -11.79 20.90 23.52
N SER A 243 -11.77 20.45 22.25
CA SER A 243 -12.91 20.43 21.35
C SER A 243 -13.71 19.14 21.55
N GLU A 244 -15.01 19.16 21.28
CA GLU A 244 -15.89 17.99 21.34
C GLU A 244 -15.68 17.05 20.12
N LEU A 245 -14.41 16.78 19.77
CA LEU A 245 -14.07 15.91 18.66
C LEU A 245 -14.12 14.45 19.12
N SER A 246 -14.49 13.59 18.19
CA SER A 246 -14.61 12.15 18.42
C SER A 246 -13.91 11.34 17.32
N TRP A 247 -13.56 10.11 17.63
CA TRP A 247 -12.89 9.24 16.66
C TRP A 247 -13.31 7.78 16.82
N LYS A 248 -13.22 7.01 15.74
CA LYS A 248 -13.34 5.56 15.72
C LYS A 248 -12.36 4.97 14.68
N ILE A 249 -11.93 3.75 14.94
CA ILE A 249 -11.22 2.89 13.98
C ILE A 249 -12.15 1.77 13.58
N TYR A 250 -12.47 1.69 12.30
CA TYR A 250 -13.33 0.66 11.74
C TYR A 250 -12.48 -0.33 10.96
N THR A 251 -12.58 -1.62 11.28
CA THR A 251 -11.83 -2.66 10.59
C THR A 251 -12.75 -3.68 9.93
N ASP A 252 -12.36 -4.17 8.76
CA ASP A 252 -12.97 -5.34 8.13
C ASP A 252 -12.32 -6.66 8.58
N ASP A 253 -11.24 -6.58 9.36
CA ASP A 253 -10.57 -7.73 9.97
C ASP A 253 -11.06 -8.02 11.38
N ILE A 254 -10.62 -9.13 11.97
CA ILE A 254 -10.97 -9.50 13.35
C ILE A 254 -10.35 -8.56 14.37
N ILE A 255 -9.12 -8.10 14.09
CA ILE A 255 -8.36 -7.19 14.95
C ILE A 255 -7.88 -6.01 14.10
N PRO A 256 -8.09 -4.76 14.55
CA PRO A 256 -7.60 -3.60 13.82
C PRO A 256 -6.07 -3.57 13.84
N LEU A 257 -5.45 -3.50 12.67
CA LEU A 257 -4.00 -3.43 12.53
C LEU A 257 -3.43 -2.19 13.22
N THR A 258 -4.09 -1.05 13.10
CA THR A 258 -3.73 0.19 13.81
C THR A 258 -3.70 -0.01 15.34
N GLY A 259 -4.60 -0.83 15.89
CA GLY A 259 -4.61 -1.17 17.30
C GLY A 259 -3.38 -1.99 17.74
N ILE A 260 -2.85 -2.83 16.85
CA ILE A 260 -1.63 -3.60 17.08
C ILE A 260 -0.40 -2.68 17.00
N ILE A 261 -0.28 -1.90 15.92
CA ILE A 261 0.85 -1.00 15.66
C ILE A 261 1.00 0.02 16.81
N HIS A 262 -0.11 0.55 17.31
CA HIS A 262 -0.15 1.56 18.36
C HIS A 262 -0.69 1.03 19.69
N PHE A 263 -0.37 -0.22 20.01
CA PHE A 263 -0.94 -0.91 21.17
C PHE A 263 -0.80 -0.10 22.48
N ARG A 264 0.37 0.47 22.75
CA ARG A 264 0.58 1.28 23.98
C ARG A 264 -0.32 2.51 24.05
N ALA A 265 -0.52 3.17 22.93
CA ALA A 265 -1.32 4.39 22.86
C ALA A 265 -2.84 4.11 22.89
N LEU A 266 -3.27 2.92 22.42
CA LEU A 266 -4.67 2.63 22.14
C LEU A 266 -5.28 1.49 22.97
N LYS A 267 -4.50 0.75 23.78
CA LYS A 267 -4.97 -0.40 24.56
C LYS A 267 -6.13 -0.08 25.51
N ASP A 268 -6.21 1.14 26.01
CA ASP A 268 -7.26 1.59 26.95
C ASP A 268 -8.47 2.20 26.20
N HIS A 269 -8.45 2.20 24.87
CA HIS A 269 -9.47 2.78 23.99
C HIS A 269 -10.16 1.75 23.10
N VAL A 270 -10.20 0.49 23.49
CA VAL A 270 -10.77 -0.61 22.69
C VAL A 270 -12.25 -0.42 22.34
N SER A 271 -12.98 0.39 23.10
CA SER A 271 -14.38 0.74 22.80
C SER A 271 -14.55 1.54 21.50
N HIS A 272 -13.49 2.17 21.01
CA HIS A 272 -13.45 2.93 19.74
C HIS A 272 -13.18 2.03 18.52
N PHE A 273 -12.85 0.76 18.74
CA PHE A 273 -12.65 -0.20 17.65
C PHE A 273 -14.00 -0.79 17.24
N LYS A 274 -14.30 -0.72 15.98
CA LYS A 274 -15.59 -1.04 15.39
C LYS A 274 -15.40 -1.84 14.09
N THR A 275 -16.48 -2.43 13.61
CA THR A 275 -16.48 -3.15 12.33
C THR A 275 -16.93 -2.25 11.18
N VAL A 276 -16.43 -2.52 9.96
CA VAL A 276 -16.82 -1.75 8.78
C VAL A 276 -18.26 -2.06 8.39
N TYR A 277 -18.59 -3.33 8.15
CA TYR A 277 -19.88 -3.69 7.56
C TYR A 277 -21.09 -3.63 8.50
N ASN A 278 -20.88 -3.51 9.79
CA ASN A 278 -21.96 -3.25 10.74
C ASN A 278 -21.90 -1.81 11.24
N ASP A 279 -20.89 -1.50 12.07
CA ASP A 279 -20.86 -0.23 12.80
C ASP A 279 -20.66 0.98 11.90
N PHE A 280 -19.70 0.93 10.92
CA PHE A 280 -19.47 2.08 10.03
C PHE A 280 -20.68 2.34 9.11
N MET A 281 -21.24 1.28 8.53
CA MET A 281 -22.41 1.41 7.67
C MET A 281 -23.62 1.94 8.43
N ASP A 282 -23.81 1.51 9.69
CA ASP A 282 -24.88 2.01 10.56
C ASP A 282 -24.63 3.45 11.01
N ASP A 283 -23.38 3.82 11.34
CA ASP A 283 -23.03 5.22 11.69
C ASP A 283 -23.28 6.16 10.51
N CYS A 284 -22.92 5.79 9.29
CA CYS A 284 -23.25 6.54 8.07
C CYS A 284 -24.77 6.70 7.92
N LYS A 285 -25.50 5.59 7.97
CA LYS A 285 -26.96 5.56 7.81
C LYS A 285 -27.70 6.40 8.84
N ASN A 286 -27.20 6.44 10.08
CA ASN A 286 -27.85 7.12 11.19
C ASN A 286 -27.37 8.56 11.36
N GLY A 287 -26.31 9.01 10.66
CA GLY A 287 -25.67 10.32 10.82
C GLY A 287 -24.94 10.42 12.16
N THR A 288 -24.27 9.34 12.57
CA THR A 288 -23.54 9.24 13.86
C THR A 288 -22.04 8.97 13.65
N LEU A 289 -21.52 9.29 12.46
CA LEU A 289 -20.09 9.24 12.22
C LEU A 289 -19.34 10.12 13.22
N PRO A 290 -18.19 9.69 13.75
CA PRO A 290 -17.33 10.55 14.56
C PRO A 290 -16.67 11.63 13.69
N SER A 291 -16.07 12.62 14.32
CA SER A 291 -15.30 13.66 13.63
C SER A 291 -14.14 13.09 12.82
N TYR A 292 -13.53 11.98 13.27
CA TYR A 292 -12.47 11.27 12.56
C TYR A 292 -12.74 9.77 12.52
N SER A 293 -12.92 9.24 11.35
CA SER A 293 -13.11 7.81 11.05
C SER A 293 -11.91 7.25 10.31
N PHE A 294 -11.19 6.30 10.89
CA PHE A 294 -10.11 5.58 10.21
C PHE A 294 -10.62 4.19 9.82
N VAL A 295 -10.65 3.90 8.53
CA VAL A 295 -11.27 2.69 7.96
C VAL A 295 -10.18 1.79 7.40
N GLU A 296 -10.06 0.59 7.95
CA GLU A 296 -9.08 -0.42 7.58
C GLU A 296 -9.72 -1.55 6.78
N PRO A 297 -9.10 -1.94 5.66
CA PRO A 297 -9.49 -3.13 4.92
C PRO A 297 -9.09 -4.40 5.68
N ARG A 298 -9.36 -5.56 5.06
CA ARG A 298 -8.96 -6.87 5.55
C ARG A 298 -7.59 -7.26 5.00
N PHE A 299 -6.67 -7.61 5.91
CA PHE A 299 -5.27 -7.90 5.61
C PHE A 299 -4.90 -9.39 5.62
N ILE A 300 -5.72 -10.23 6.26
CA ILE A 300 -5.32 -11.61 6.56
C ILE A 300 -5.97 -12.60 5.59
N LEU A 301 -7.28 -12.67 5.55
CA LEU A 301 -8.01 -13.64 4.72
C LEU A 301 -8.83 -12.92 3.65
N ASN A 302 -8.73 -13.39 2.39
CA ASN A 302 -9.45 -12.76 1.28
C ASN A 302 -9.22 -11.25 1.26
N HIS A 303 -7.97 -10.85 1.20
CA HIS A 303 -7.52 -9.46 1.23
C HIS A 303 -8.39 -8.56 0.36
N ASN A 304 -8.82 -7.43 0.92
CA ASN A 304 -9.47 -6.36 0.16
C ASN A 304 -8.72 -5.01 0.31
N ASP A 305 -7.46 -5.09 0.66
CA ASP A 305 -6.51 -3.99 0.86
C ASP A 305 -5.74 -3.61 -0.42
N MET A 306 -5.94 -4.33 -1.51
CA MET A 306 -5.26 -4.24 -2.82
C MET A 306 -3.89 -4.89 -2.90
N HIS A 307 -3.42 -5.62 -1.90
CA HIS A 307 -2.20 -6.41 -2.04
C HIS A 307 -2.21 -7.23 -3.34
N PRO A 308 -1.06 -7.37 -4.00
CA PRO A 308 -0.85 -8.43 -4.96
C PRO A 308 -1.10 -9.81 -4.33
N SER A 309 -1.40 -10.78 -5.15
CA SER A 309 -1.63 -12.15 -4.66
C SER A 309 -0.36 -12.74 -4.06
N SER A 310 -0.46 -13.38 -2.90
CA SER A 310 0.67 -14.02 -2.22
C SER A 310 0.43 -15.51 -1.99
N TYR A 311 1.55 -16.28 -1.89
CA TYR A 311 1.50 -17.66 -1.39
C TYR A 311 1.37 -17.62 0.14
N ASN A 312 0.19 -17.75 0.66
CA ASN A 312 0.02 -17.88 2.10
C ASN A 312 -0.18 -19.35 2.49
N LYS A 313 0.83 -19.92 3.14
CA LYS A 313 0.81 -21.29 3.65
C LYS A 313 0.16 -21.45 5.02
N THR A 314 -0.12 -20.35 5.70
CA THR A 314 -0.52 -20.37 7.10
C THR A 314 -2.03 -20.48 7.25
N LEU A 315 -2.78 -20.48 6.16
CA LEU A 315 -4.22 -20.41 6.22
C LEU A 315 -4.86 -21.79 6.28
N ILE A 316 -5.81 -21.85 7.19
CA ILE A 316 -6.78 -22.90 7.45
C ILE A 316 -7.11 -23.67 6.17
N ASP A 317 -6.87 -24.99 6.17
CA ASP A 317 -7.15 -25.94 5.08
C ASP A 317 -6.23 -25.87 3.85
N GLY A 318 -5.04 -25.30 3.94
CA GLY A 318 -4.06 -25.35 2.84
C GLY A 318 -4.47 -24.60 1.57
N LYS A 319 -5.45 -23.70 1.65
CA LYS A 319 -5.82 -22.83 0.53
C LYS A 319 -4.93 -21.63 0.47
N GLU A 320 -4.44 -21.29 -0.73
CA GLU A 320 -3.68 -20.07 -0.99
C GLU A 320 -4.56 -18.84 -0.75
N ALA A 321 -4.02 -17.84 -0.06
CA ALA A 321 -4.66 -16.53 0.01
C ALA A 321 -4.49 -15.85 -1.36
N VAL A 322 -5.55 -15.75 -2.11
CA VAL A 322 -5.57 -15.07 -3.39
C VAL A 322 -6.08 -13.65 -3.18
N GLY A 323 -5.18 -12.66 -3.24
CA GLY A 323 -5.54 -11.25 -3.29
C GLY A 323 -6.02 -10.88 -4.70
N SER A 324 -6.99 -9.98 -4.78
CA SER A 324 -7.42 -9.38 -6.04
C SER A 324 -7.67 -7.90 -5.83
N VAL A 325 -7.13 -7.05 -6.71
CA VAL A 325 -7.36 -5.62 -6.66
C VAL A 325 -8.85 -5.24 -6.74
N LEU A 326 -9.68 -6.08 -7.37
CA LEU A 326 -11.14 -5.87 -7.43
C LEU A 326 -11.82 -5.94 -6.06
N LEU A 327 -11.26 -6.68 -5.12
CA LEU A 327 -11.81 -6.69 -3.75
C LEU A 327 -11.59 -5.34 -3.06
N GLY A 328 -10.44 -4.70 -3.30
CA GLY A 328 -10.17 -3.35 -2.83
C GLY A 328 -11.03 -2.30 -3.54
N GLU A 329 -11.22 -2.41 -4.87
CA GLU A 329 -12.16 -1.58 -5.63
C GLU A 329 -13.57 -1.63 -5.02
N LYS A 330 -14.04 -2.86 -4.73
CA LYS A 330 -15.34 -3.05 -4.09
C LYS A 330 -15.39 -2.43 -2.69
N PHE A 331 -14.35 -2.60 -1.89
CA PHE A 331 -14.28 -2.04 -0.55
C PHE A 331 -14.36 -0.51 -0.57
N VAL A 332 -13.59 0.14 -1.45
CA VAL A 332 -13.66 1.59 -1.63
C VAL A 332 -15.04 2.05 -2.07
N LEU A 333 -15.66 1.31 -3.01
CA LEU A 333 -17.02 1.62 -3.48
C LEU A 333 -18.05 1.51 -2.35
N ASP A 334 -17.96 0.48 -1.52
CA ASP A 334 -18.88 0.27 -0.39
C ASP A 334 -18.76 1.45 0.62
N VAL A 335 -17.52 1.83 0.96
CA VAL A 335 -17.28 2.98 1.86
C VAL A 335 -17.76 4.28 1.25
N TYR A 336 -17.42 4.55 -0.01
CA TYR A 336 -17.86 5.75 -0.73
C TYR A 336 -19.40 5.85 -0.76
N ASN A 337 -20.07 4.76 -1.10
CA ASN A 337 -21.53 4.75 -1.14
C ASN A 337 -22.18 4.95 0.23
N ALA A 338 -21.57 4.39 1.29
CA ALA A 338 -22.06 4.60 2.65
C ALA A 338 -21.98 6.08 3.06
N VAL A 339 -20.83 6.71 2.81
CA VAL A 339 -20.64 8.16 3.10
C VAL A 339 -21.57 9.00 2.25
N LYS A 340 -21.61 8.79 0.92
CA LYS A 340 -22.47 9.54 0.00
C LYS A 340 -23.95 9.47 0.34
N ASN A 341 -24.42 8.35 0.90
CA ASN A 341 -25.81 8.17 1.28
C ASN A 341 -26.07 8.41 2.77
N SER A 342 -25.13 9.02 3.48
CA SER A 342 -25.28 9.32 4.90
C SER A 342 -26.38 10.37 5.15
N LYS A 343 -26.97 10.36 6.32
CA LYS A 343 -28.08 11.29 6.66
C LYS A 343 -27.65 12.75 6.76
N GLY A 344 -26.37 13.06 6.86
CA GLY A 344 -25.84 14.43 6.94
C GLY A 344 -25.61 15.10 5.58
N ASP A 345 -25.66 14.34 4.48
CA ASP A 345 -25.28 14.81 3.14
C ASP A 345 -26.48 15.24 2.27
N LYS A 346 -27.52 15.77 2.87
CA LYS A 346 -28.77 16.15 2.14
C LYS A 346 -29.02 17.64 2.05
N ASP A 347 -28.01 18.48 2.31
CA ASP A 347 -28.14 19.94 2.11
C ASP A 347 -27.01 20.50 1.22
#